data_6df517aed198e1c059a6e0d582c8bf27
#
_entry.id   6df517aed198e1c059a6e0d582c8bf27
#
_cell.length_a   1.000
_cell.length_b   1.000
_cell.length_c   1.000
_cell.angle_alpha   90.00
_cell.angle_beta   90.00
_cell.angle_gamma   90.00
#
_symmetry.space_group_name_H-M   'P 1'
#
loop_
_entity.id
_entity.type
_entity.pdbx_description
1 polymer ?
#
loop_
_entity_poly.entity_id
_entity_poly.type
_entity_poly.pdbx_seq_one_letter_code
_entity_poly.pdbx_strand_id
1 'polypeptide(L)'
;MPTQTLTLDWHKFHKMTEARAAFPRHACIYVQADSQGRAKRIGKASKGLEARYRGGTGYALDAAMDGSANLVFVAPVPASVCAAVEEELIWWHREVFVYNNVGRKQAPSRRLELRHGGDAPRFEKAAV
;
A
#
# COMPACT_ATOMS: atom_id res chain seq x y z
N MET A 1 0.79 -7.94 -26.59
CA MET A 1 -0.01 -8.56 -25.51
C MET A 1 -0.73 -7.48 -24.75
N PRO A 2 -2.01 -7.64 -24.50
CA PRO A 2 -2.73 -6.66 -23.69
C PRO A 2 -2.20 -6.71 -22.25
N THR A 3 -2.15 -5.55 -21.63
CA THR A 3 -1.78 -5.42 -20.23
C THR A 3 -2.90 -6.01 -19.38
N GLN A 4 -2.55 -6.80 -18.38
CA GLN A 4 -3.52 -7.34 -17.45
C GLN A 4 -4.13 -6.20 -16.62
N THR A 5 -5.45 -6.22 -16.47
CA THR A 5 -6.17 -5.24 -15.66
C THR A 5 -6.56 -5.87 -14.33
N LEU A 6 -6.29 -5.17 -13.24
CA LEU A 6 -6.69 -5.58 -11.90
C LEU A 6 -7.44 -4.44 -11.24
N THR A 7 -8.52 -4.79 -10.53
CA THR A 7 -9.23 -3.83 -9.71
C THR A 7 -8.81 -4.04 -8.26
N LEU A 8 -8.36 -2.96 -7.63
CA LEU A 8 -7.99 -2.97 -6.23
C LEU A 8 -9.20 -2.49 -5.42
N ASP A 9 -9.72 -3.37 -4.59
CA ASP A 9 -10.85 -3.06 -3.72
C ASP A 9 -10.31 -2.63 -2.37
N TRP A 10 -10.23 -1.32 -2.17
CA TRP A 10 -9.60 -0.74 -1.01
C TRP A 10 -10.53 -0.70 0.19
N HIS A 11 -9.96 -1.02 1.37
CA HIS A 11 -10.62 -0.96 2.67
C HIS A 11 -9.82 -0.02 3.56
N LYS A 12 -10.51 0.90 4.22
CA LYS A 12 -9.89 1.92 5.05
C LYS A 12 -9.97 1.54 6.52
N PHE A 13 -8.86 1.70 7.21
CA PHE A 13 -8.77 1.44 8.65
C PHE A 13 -8.10 2.61 9.34
N HIS A 14 -8.47 2.86 10.59
CA HIS A 14 -7.90 3.93 11.40
C HIS A 14 -6.62 3.51 12.11
N LYS A 15 -6.36 2.21 12.20
CA LYS A 15 -5.18 1.68 12.87
C LYS A 15 -4.70 0.42 12.16
N MET A 16 -3.40 0.19 12.20
CA MET A 16 -2.84 -1.05 11.64
C MET A 16 -3.37 -2.29 12.37
N THR A 17 -3.67 -2.19 13.66
CA THR A 17 -4.24 -3.33 14.41
C THR A 17 -5.59 -3.76 13.83
N GLU A 18 -6.41 -2.81 13.41
CA GLU A 18 -7.68 -3.11 12.76
C GLU A 18 -7.48 -3.77 11.40
N ALA A 19 -6.53 -3.26 10.62
CA ALA A 19 -6.21 -3.84 9.31
C ALA A 19 -5.69 -5.26 9.45
N ARG A 20 -4.82 -5.53 10.42
CA ARG A 20 -4.30 -6.86 10.70
C ARG A 20 -5.42 -7.83 11.09
N ALA A 21 -6.38 -7.38 11.88
CA ALA A 21 -7.51 -8.21 12.28
C ALA A 21 -8.39 -8.56 11.09
N ALA A 22 -8.55 -7.64 10.14
CA ALA A 22 -9.38 -7.87 8.95
C ALA A 22 -8.68 -8.73 7.89
N PHE A 23 -7.37 -8.56 7.73
CA PHE A 23 -6.60 -9.26 6.69
C PHE A 23 -5.36 -9.96 7.28
N PRO A 24 -5.54 -10.87 8.24
CA PRO A 24 -4.38 -11.47 8.90
C PRO A 24 -3.58 -12.39 7.99
N ARG A 25 -4.24 -13.10 7.07
CA ARG A 25 -3.61 -14.13 6.23
C ARG A 25 -3.86 -13.96 4.75
N HIS A 26 -4.55 -12.91 4.35
CA HIS A 26 -4.84 -12.62 2.96
C HIS A 26 -3.71 -11.84 2.33
N ALA A 27 -3.21 -12.30 1.18
CA ALA A 27 -2.28 -11.51 0.41
C ALA A 27 -2.90 -10.16 0.07
N CYS A 28 -2.17 -9.09 0.26
CA CYS A 28 -2.71 -7.74 0.06
C CYS A 28 -1.61 -6.72 -0.18
N ILE A 29 -2.06 -5.58 -0.68
CA ILE A 29 -1.25 -4.36 -0.74
C ILE A 29 -1.81 -3.45 0.35
N TYR A 30 -0.93 -2.78 1.10
CA TYR A 30 -1.36 -1.81 2.09
C TYR A 30 -0.66 -0.49 1.87
N VAL A 31 -1.38 0.59 2.15
CA VAL A 31 -0.87 1.96 2.04
C VAL A 31 -1.06 2.62 3.39
N GLN A 32 0.03 3.15 3.93
CA GLN A 32 -0.03 3.98 5.12
C GLN A 32 -0.18 5.43 4.66
N ALA A 33 -1.13 6.12 5.26
CA ALA A 33 -1.55 7.44 4.82
C ALA A 33 -1.65 8.40 6.01
N ASP A 34 -1.67 9.70 5.72
CA ASP A 34 -1.90 10.71 6.75
C ASP A 34 -3.39 10.80 7.10
N SER A 35 -3.73 11.71 8.01
CA SER A 35 -5.10 11.88 8.49
C SER A 35 -6.06 12.33 7.38
N GLN A 36 -5.56 12.86 6.30
CA GLN A 36 -6.34 13.28 5.14
C GLN A 36 -6.50 12.18 4.11
N GLY A 37 -5.94 10.99 4.37
CA GLY A 37 -5.99 9.88 3.44
C GLY A 37 -4.96 9.95 2.32
N ARG A 38 -4.00 10.86 2.41
CA ARG A 38 -2.96 10.98 1.39
C ARG A 38 -1.90 9.92 1.61
N ALA A 39 -1.64 9.14 0.58
CA ALA A 39 -0.69 8.03 0.63
C ALA A 39 0.73 8.53 0.94
N LYS A 40 1.43 7.81 1.83
CA LYS A 40 2.81 8.13 2.21
C LYS A 40 3.75 6.98 1.94
N ARG A 41 3.32 5.78 2.21
CA ARG A 41 4.12 4.59 2.00
C ARG A 41 3.24 3.44 1.60
N ILE A 42 3.76 2.58 0.73
CA ILE A 42 3.10 1.36 0.30
C ILE A 42 3.94 0.15 0.68
N GLY A 43 3.28 -0.95 0.95
CA GLY A 43 3.93 -2.23 1.17
C GLY A 43 3.08 -3.36 0.64
N LYS A 44 3.68 -4.53 0.59
CA LYS A 44 2.97 -5.76 0.23
C LYS A 44 3.05 -6.73 1.39
N ALA A 45 2.01 -7.53 1.54
CA ALA A 45 1.96 -8.59 2.53
C ALA A 45 1.48 -9.85 1.82
N SER A 46 2.39 -10.58 1.20
CA SER A 46 2.04 -11.75 0.39
C SER A 46 1.46 -12.91 1.20
N LYS A 47 1.67 -12.89 2.52
CA LYS A 47 1.12 -13.88 3.45
C LYS A 47 0.15 -13.28 4.45
N GLY A 48 -0.25 -12.04 4.24
CA GLY A 48 -1.15 -11.32 5.12
C GLY A 48 -0.45 -10.40 6.09
N LEU A 49 -1.21 -9.50 6.70
CA LEU A 49 -0.66 -8.45 7.55
C LEU A 49 -0.13 -8.98 8.88
N GLU A 50 -0.69 -10.08 9.39
CA GLU A 50 -0.20 -10.65 10.64
C GLU A 50 1.25 -11.09 10.52
N ALA A 51 1.59 -11.81 9.45
CA ALA A 51 2.97 -12.25 9.22
C ALA A 51 3.90 -11.04 9.00
N ARG A 52 3.42 -10.01 8.32
CA ARG A 52 4.20 -8.83 7.98
C ARG A 52 4.58 -8.00 9.20
N TYR A 53 3.71 -7.97 10.21
CA TYR A 53 3.89 -7.13 11.39
C TYR A 53 4.16 -7.93 12.67
N ARG A 54 4.38 -9.23 12.55
CA ARG A 54 4.67 -10.08 13.70
C ARG A 54 5.99 -9.65 14.34
N GLY A 55 6.03 -9.71 15.67
CA GLY A 55 7.24 -9.44 16.42
C GLY A 55 7.70 -8.00 16.40
N GLY A 56 6.81 -7.08 16.11
CA GLY A 56 7.15 -5.67 16.14
C GLY A 56 7.97 -5.20 14.96
N THR A 57 8.01 -5.99 13.89
CA THR A 57 8.66 -5.57 12.67
C THR A 57 7.83 -4.52 11.91
N GLY A 58 6.77 -4.03 12.56
CA GLY A 58 6.04 -2.89 12.06
C GLY A 58 7.02 -1.75 11.84
N TYR A 59 6.85 -1.06 10.78
CA TYR A 59 7.80 -0.10 10.32
C TYR A 59 8.00 1.08 11.24
N ALA A 60 9.22 1.58 11.24
CA ALA A 60 9.54 2.87 11.79
C ALA A 60 8.75 4.01 11.16
N LEU A 61 7.88 3.69 10.22
CA LEU A 61 7.08 4.67 9.51
C LEU A 61 6.16 5.48 10.42
N ASP A 62 5.62 4.86 11.48
CA ASP A 62 4.77 5.58 12.41
C ASP A 62 5.50 6.77 13.03
N ALA A 63 6.78 6.60 13.33
CA ALA A 63 7.61 7.68 13.82
C ALA A 63 7.88 8.71 12.73
N ALA A 64 8.10 8.26 11.50
CA ALA A 64 8.37 9.15 10.36
C ALA A 64 7.14 9.97 9.98
N MET A 65 5.95 9.47 10.28
CA MET A 65 4.70 10.16 10.02
C MET A 65 4.17 10.92 11.24
N ASP A 66 5.01 11.13 12.22
CA ASP A 66 4.76 11.77 13.52
C ASP A 66 3.66 11.12 14.37
N GLY A 67 3.28 9.92 14.02
CA GLY A 67 2.47 9.05 14.88
C GLY A 67 1.03 9.46 15.10
N SER A 68 0.57 10.53 14.51
CA SER A 68 -0.79 10.98 14.77
C SER A 68 -1.73 10.64 13.64
N ALA A 69 -2.88 10.07 13.96
CA ALA A 69 -4.02 9.92 13.06
C ALA A 69 -3.68 9.35 11.68
N ASN A 70 -2.80 8.35 11.65
CA ASN A 70 -2.45 7.69 10.40
C ASN A 70 -3.55 6.72 10.00
N LEU A 71 -3.87 6.72 8.72
CA LEU A 71 -4.84 5.79 8.15
C LEU A 71 -4.10 4.66 7.44
N VAL A 72 -4.73 3.50 7.37
CA VAL A 72 -4.21 2.35 6.64
C VAL A 72 -5.26 1.92 5.63
N PHE A 73 -4.86 1.79 4.38
CA PHE A 73 -5.73 1.31 3.30
C PHE A 73 -5.19 -0.04 2.84
N VAL A 74 -6.08 -1.02 2.70
CA VAL A 74 -5.70 -2.37 2.32
C VAL A 74 -6.52 -2.82 1.12
N ALA A 75 -5.85 -3.36 0.12
CA ALA A 75 -6.49 -3.98 -1.04
C ALA A 75 -6.04 -5.43 -1.14
N PRO A 76 -6.94 -6.40 -0.95
CA PRO A 76 -6.56 -7.80 -1.14
C PRO A 76 -6.27 -8.07 -2.61
N VAL A 77 -5.21 -8.83 -2.87
CA VAL A 77 -4.82 -9.22 -4.22
C VAL A 77 -4.29 -10.65 -4.18
N PRO A 78 -4.30 -11.38 -5.30
CA PRO A 78 -3.67 -12.70 -5.33
C PRO A 78 -2.18 -12.60 -4.99
N ALA A 79 -1.67 -13.57 -4.23
CA ALA A 79 -0.28 -13.57 -3.80
C ALA A 79 0.68 -13.50 -5.00
N SER A 80 0.32 -14.12 -6.10
CA SER A 80 1.16 -14.18 -7.31
C SER A 80 1.38 -12.83 -7.98
N VAL A 81 0.54 -11.83 -7.68
CA VAL A 81 0.66 -10.50 -8.28
C VAL A 81 0.99 -9.39 -7.29
N CYS A 82 1.13 -9.72 -6.00
CA CYS A 82 1.44 -8.74 -4.96
C CYS A 82 2.62 -7.85 -5.31
N ALA A 83 3.74 -8.47 -5.67
CA ALA A 83 4.95 -7.72 -5.99
C ALA A 83 4.75 -6.81 -7.21
N ALA A 84 4.09 -7.32 -8.24
CA ALA A 84 3.86 -6.55 -9.46
C ALA A 84 2.93 -5.36 -9.21
N VAL A 85 1.91 -5.54 -8.37
CA VAL A 85 0.99 -4.46 -8.01
C VAL A 85 1.73 -3.37 -7.23
N GLU A 86 2.52 -3.76 -6.24
CA GLU A 86 3.29 -2.81 -5.46
C GLU A 86 4.24 -2.01 -6.35
N GLU A 87 4.98 -2.70 -7.23
CA GLU A 87 5.94 -2.04 -8.12
C GLU A 87 5.25 -1.07 -9.06
N GLU A 88 4.08 -1.43 -9.60
CA GLU A 88 3.33 -0.57 -10.50
C GLU A 88 2.86 0.69 -9.78
N LEU A 89 2.32 0.55 -8.57
CA LEU A 89 1.86 1.69 -7.79
C LEU A 89 3.01 2.63 -7.41
N ILE A 90 4.14 2.07 -7.00
CA ILE A 90 5.33 2.88 -6.66
C ILE A 90 5.79 3.67 -7.88
N TRP A 91 5.84 3.04 -9.03
CA TRP A 91 6.29 3.70 -10.25
C TRP A 91 5.35 4.84 -10.67
N TRP A 92 4.03 4.56 -10.72
CA TRP A 92 3.06 5.57 -11.12
C TRP A 92 2.98 6.74 -10.15
N HIS A 93 3.21 6.49 -8.86
CA HIS A 93 3.10 7.50 -7.81
C HIS A 93 4.44 7.75 -7.13
N ARG A 94 5.53 7.64 -7.87
CA ARG A 94 6.88 7.69 -7.31
C ARG A 94 7.20 9.00 -6.60
N GLU A 95 6.52 10.07 -6.93
CA GLU A 95 6.68 11.34 -6.25
C GLU A 95 5.92 11.40 -4.92
N VAL A 96 4.90 10.56 -4.79
CA VAL A 96 4.09 10.47 -3.58
C VAL A 96 4.74 9.55 -2.55
N PHE A 97 5.24 8.40 -3.00
CA PHE A 97 5.81 7.38 -2.11
C PHE A 97 7.28 7.66 -1.80
N VAL A 98 7.54 8.83 -1.23
CA VAL A 98 8.91 9.24 -0.92
C VAL A 98 9.55 8.41 0.20
N TYR A 99 8.74 7.73 1.00
CA TYR A 99 9.22 6.84 2.06
C TYR A 99 9.62 5.46 1.53
N ASN A 100 9.34 5.16 0.27
CA ASN A 100 9.75 3.91 -0.36
C ASN A 100 11.08 4.14 -1.09
N ASN A 101 12.10 3.37 -0.72
CA ASN A 101 13.44 3.56 -1.27
C ASN A 101 13.67 2.87 -2.59
N VAL A 102 12.86 1.86 -2.93
CA VAL A 102 13.02 1.07 -4.15
C VAL A 102 11.79 1.23 -5.04
N GLY A 103 11.96 0.93 -6.33
CA GLY A 103 10.84 0.95 -7.27
C GLY A 103 10.52 2.32 -7.85
N ARG A 104 11.29 3.35 -7.49
CA ARG A 104 11.02 4.72 -7.92
C ARG A 104 11.88 5.20 -9.10
N LYS A 105 12.90 4.44 -9.47
CA LYS A 105 13.88 4.90 -10.46
C LYS A 105 13.65 4.38 -11.86
N GLN A 106 12.92 3.29 -11.99
CA GLN A 106 12.64 2.71 -13.31
C GLN A 106 11.29 1.99 -13.29
N ALA A 107 10.67 1.90 -14.47
CA ALA A 107 9.40 1.20 -14.61
C ALA A 107 9.58 -0.30 -14.31
N PRO A 108 8.55 -0.93 -13.71
CA PRO A 108 8.60 -2.38 -13.47
C PRO A 108 8.64 -3.15 -14.79
N SER A 109 9.25 -4.35 -14.76
CA SER A 109 9.33 -5.20 -15.93
C SER A 109 7.95 -5.77 -16.32
N ARG A 110 7.11 -6.06 -15.33
CA ARG A 110 5.74 -6.49 -15.55
C ARG A 110 4.81 -5.30 -15.34
N ARG A 111 4.09 -4.93 -16.38
CA ARG A 111 3.17 -3.79 -16.31
C ARG A 111 1.74 -4.27 -16.08
N LEU A 112 1.02 -3.52 -15.30
CA LEU A 112 -0.37 -3.78 -14.97
C LEU A 112 -1.19 -2.51 -15.14
N GLU A 113 -2.44 -2.66 -15.58
CA GLU A 113 -3.40 -1.58 -15.50
C GLU A 113 -4.18 -1.76 -14.20
N LEU A 114 -4.10 -0.79 -13.30
CA LEU A 114 -4.74 -0.86 -12.00
C LEU A 114 -5.93 0.08 -11.95
N ARG A 115 -7.05 -0.43 -11.45
CA ARG A 115 -8.25 0.35 -11.20
C ARG A 115 -8.52 0.34 -9.70
N HIS A 116 -8.99 1.45 -9.19
CA HIS A 116 -9.22 1.62 -7.77
C HIS A 116 -10.71 1.69 -7.47
N GLY A 117 -11.17 0.83 -6.56
CA GLY A 117 -12.54 0.83 -6.06
C GLY A 117 -12.55 0.91 -4.55
N GLY A 118 -13.74 1.02 -3.97
CA GLY A 118 -13.90 1.09 -2.52
C GLY A 118 -13.32 2.39 -1.95
N ASP A 119 -12.74 2.29 -0.76
CA ASP A 119 -12.18 3.43 -0.05
C ASP A 119 -10.70 3.61 -0.39
N ALA A 120 -10.42 4.03 -1.60
CA ALA A 120 -9.05 4.19 -2.08
C ALA A 120 -8.32 5.33 -1.37
N PRO A 121 -7.01 5.19 -1.12
CA PRO A 121 -6.21 6.31 -0.61
C PRO A 121 -6.06 7.38 -1.68
N ARG A 122 -5.68 8.57 -1.25
CA ARG A 122 -5.39 9.67 -2.16
C ARG A 122 -3.91 9.61 -2.56
N PHE A 123 -3.66 9.40 -3.84
CA PHE A 123 -2.30 9.34 -4.38
C PHE A 123 -1.87 10.75 -4.80
N GLU A 124 -1.67 11.61 -3.81
CA GLU A 124 -1.29 12.99 -4.05
C GLU A 124 -0.35 13.48 -2.96
N LYS A 125 0.49 14.45 -3.30
CA LYS A 125 1.35 15.09 -2.31
C LYS A 125 0.54 15.99 -1.41
N ALA A 126 1.02 16.16 -0.18
CA ALA A 126 0.46 17.17 0.70
C ALA A 126 0.64 18.55 0.08
N ALA A 127 -0.36 19.40 0.22
CA ALA A 127 -0.25 20.79 -0.20
C ALA A 127 0.83 21.47 0.65
N VAL A 128 1.64 22.26 0.01
CA VAL A 128 2.72 23.00 0.67
C VAL A 128 2.22 24.39 1.08
#